data_230600de190849d453b8e4dd746b6e3e
#
_entry.id   230600de190849d453b8e4dd746b6e3e
#
_cell.length_a   1.000
_cell.length_b   1.000
_cell.length_c   1.000
_cell.angle_alpha   90.00
_cell.angle_beta   90.00
_cell.angle_gamma   90.00
#
_symmetry.space_group_name_H-M   'P 1'
#
loop_
_entity.id
_entity.type
_entity.pdbx_description
1 polymer ?
#
loop_
_entity_poly.entity_id
_entity_poly.type
_entity_poly.pdbx_seq_one_letter_code
_entity_poly.pdbx_strand_id
1 'polypeptide(L)'
;LSNVSSAGPSSNDVLTWNGSSWVPAASSGGSLTIKEEGSDVGSNITSINFVGSGVTATASGAGATITISATGGGGGVSTTGFGTFTASAGVEQQIDSFPIASYSSAEYTFMVGVGTYRQSQKLLVMHDGVTAYSQEYAIMYSPEQQVSIAATVSSTNVLVKFTPESGISGLTTYRFVKTLIQGL
;
A
#
# COMPACT_ATOMS: atom_id res chain seq x y z
N LEU A 1 -24.98 -50.42 -24.59
CA LEU A 1 -24.14 -49.45 -25.31
C LEU A 1 -22.86 -50.18 -25.73
N SER A 2 -22.68 -50.41 -27.03
CA SER A 2 -21.55 -51.19 -27.55
C SER A 2 -20.19 -50.49 -27.44
N ASN A 3 -20.20 -49.20 -27.12
CA ASN A 3 -19.00 -48.39 -27.01
C ASN A 3 -18.66 -47.95 -25.56
N VAL A 4 -19.26 -48.61 -24.57
CA VAL A 4 -18.92 -48.41 -23.15
C VAL A 4 -18.20 -49.62 -22.63
N SER A 5 -17.04 -49.44 -22.01
CA SER A 5 -16.25 -50.51 -21.42
C SER A 5 -17.04 -51.24 -20.33
N SER A 6 -16.89 -52.56 -20.25
CA SER A 6 -17.41 -53.38 -19.14
C SER A 6 -16.51 -53.36 -17.89
N ALA A 7 -15.43 -52.60 -17.90
CA ALA A 7 -14.56 -52.45 -16.73
C ALA A 7 -15.32 -51.81 -15.59
N GLY A 8 -15.24 -52.40 -14.40
CA GLY A 8 -15.85 -51.82 -13.20
C GLY A 8 -15.15 -50.50 -12.81
N PRO A 9 -15.91 -49.41 -12.51
CA PRO A 9 -15.32 -48.17 -12.04
C PRO A 9 -14.81 -48.28 -10.60
N SER A 10 -13.74 -47.58 -10.31
CA SER A 10 -13.29 -47.27 -8.94
C SER A 10 -14.04 -46.06 -8.36
N SER A 11 -13.97 -45.87 -7.06
CA SER A 11 -14.56 -44.68 -6.45
C SER A 11 -13.93 -43.40 -7.01
N ASN A 12 -14.77 -42.45 -7.44
CA ASN A 12 -14.40 -41.16 -8.08
C ASN A 12 -13.91 -41.27 -9.54
N ASP A 13 -14.03 -42.45 -10.20
CA ASP A 13 -13.78 -42.51 -11.62
C ASP A 13 -14.86 -41.74 -12.41
N VAL A 14 -14.45 -41.17 -13.51
CA VAL A 14 -15.30 -40.54 -14.53
C VAL A 14 -15.21 -41.34 -15.84
N LEU A 15 -16.27 -41.32 -16.63
CA LEU A 15 -16.22 -41.91 -17.98
C LEU A 15 -15.39 -41.02 -18.89
N THR A 16 -14.30 -41.54 -19.40
CA THR A 16 -13.36 -40.85 -20.29
C THR A 16 -13.32 -41.58 -21.65
N TRP A 17 -13.34 -40.81 -22.74
CA TRP A 17 -13.18 -41.34 -24.08
C TRP A 17 -11.72 -41.66 -24.37
N ASN A 18 -11.37 -42.92 -24.65
CA ASN A 18 -9.98 -43.37 -24.93
C ASN A 18 -9.63 -43.40 -26.42
N GLY A 19 -10.48 -42.85 -27.28
CA GLY A 19 -10.35 -42.91 -28.76
C GLY A 19 -11.20 -43.98 -29.44
N SER A 20 -11.71 -44.97 -28.70
CA SER A 20 -12.55 -46.05 -29.25
C SER A 20 -13.75 -46.43 -28.38
N SER A 21 -13.67 -46.24 -27.07
CA SER A 21 -14.76 -46.50 -26.12
C SER A 21 -14.70 -45.58 -24.91
N TRP A 22 -15.83 -45.46 -24.22
CA TRP A 22 -15.92 -44.82 -22.93
C TRP A 22 -15.45 -45.78 -21.84
N VAL A 23 -14.43 -45.39 -21.09
CA VAL A 23 -13.83 -46.18 -20.01
C VAL A 23 -13.86 -45.43 -18.69
N PRO A 24 -14.04 -46.12 -17.56
CA PRO A 24 -13.78 -45.55 -16.28
C PRO A 24 -12.31 -45.12 -16.14
N ALA A 25 -12.04 -43.91 -15.71
CA ALA A 25 -10.69 -43.43 -15.45
C ALA A 25 -10.72 -42.45 -14.27
N ALA A 26 -9.65 -42.39 -13.55
CA ALA A 26 -9.51 -41.40 -12.49
C ALA A 26 -9.80 -39.99 -13.04
N SER A 27 -10.61 -39.23 -12.31
CA SER A 27 -10.88 -37.83 -12.68
C SER A 27 -9.55 -37.07 -12.74
N SER A 28 -9.13 -36.64 -13.92
CA SER A 28 -8.08 -35.68 -14.10
C SER A 28 -8.69 -34.31 -13.76
N GLY A 29 -8.75 -33.96 -12.49
CA GLY A 29 -9.04 -32.59 -12.07
C GLY A 29 -8.10 -31.64 -12.82
N GLY A 30 -8.60 -30.51 -13.30
CA GLY A 30 -7.80 -29.58 -14.06
C GLY A 30 -6.45 -29.32 -13.38
N SER A 31 -5.35 -29.58 -14.09
CA SER A 31 -4.01 -29.31 -13.55
C SER A 31 -3.72 -27.81 -13.63
N LEU A 32 -3.38 -27.22 -12.51
CA LEU A 32 -2.90 -25.84 -12.43
C LEU A 32 -1.37 -25.84 -12.46
N THR A 33 -0.79 -25.10 -13.39
CA THR A 33 0.64 -24.82 -13.40
C THR A 33 0.89 -23.44 -12.83
N ILE A 34 1.73 -23.36 -11.80
CA ILE A 34 2.18 -22.09 -11.23
C ILE A 34 3.46 -21.66 -11.93
N LYS A 35 3.51 -20.41 -12.36
CA LYS A 35 4.67 -19.81 -13.01
C LYS A 35 5.12 -18.58 -12.23
N GLU A 36 6.44 -18.38 -12.13
CA GLU A 36 7.09 -17.16 -11.67
C GLU A 36 7.90 -16.58 -12.83
N GLU A 37 7.58 -15.38 -13.27
CA GLU A 37 8.21 -14.69 -14.41
C GLU A 37 8.30 -15.57 -15.68
N GLY A 38 7.28 -16.43 -15.89
CA GLY A 38 7.21 -17.34 -17.02
C GLY A 38 7.85 -18.72 -16.80
N SER A 39 8.60 -18.91 -15.72
CA SER A 39 9.20 -20.21 -15.35
C SER A 39 8.26 -21.04 -14.49
N ASP A 40 8.20 -22.36 -14.75
CA ASP A 40 7.34 -23.26 -13.99
C ASP A 40 7.89 -23.45 -12.56
N VAL A 41 7.11 -23.07 -11.55
CA VAL A 41 7.39 -23.32 -10.13
C VAL A 41 6.81 -24.67 -9.69
N GLY A 42 5.71 -25.08 -10.28
CA GLY A 42 5.08 -26.37 -10.02
C GLY A 42 3.96 -26.67 -11.00
N SER A 43 3.75 -27.96 -11.26
CA SER A 43 2.68 -28.49 -12.12
C SER A 43 1.82 -29.49 -11.33
N ASN A 44 0.60 -29.75 -11.82
CA ASN A 44 -0.37 -30.62 -11.16
C ASN A 44 -0.73 -30.18 -9.73
N ILE A 45 -0.74 -28.87 -9.50
CA ILE A 45 -1.07 -28.27 -8.21
C ILE A 45 -2.56 -28.45 -7.95
N THR A 46 -2.92 -29.04 -6.83
CA THR A 46 -4.32 -29.22 -6.38
C THR A 46 -4.73 -28.22 -5.30
N SER A 47 -3.77 -27.56 -4.67
CA SER A 47 -4.02 -26.51 -3.69
C SER A 47 -2.92 -25.46 -3.70
N ILE A 48 -3.28 -24.20 -3.43
CA ILE A 48 -2.34 -23.10 -3.25
C ILE A 48 -2.54 -22.58 -1.83
N ASN A 49 -1.46 -22.55 -1.06
CA ASN A 49 -1.46 -21.97 0.28
C ASN A 49 -0.78 -20.59 0.25
N PHE A 50 -1.53 -19.55 0.55
CA PHE A 50 -1.03 -18.19 0.69
C PHE A 50 -0.67 -17.94 2.14
N VAL A 51 0.59 -17.58 2.41
CA VAL A 51 1.11 -17.32 3.76
C VAL A 51 1.59 -15.88 3.90
N GLY A 52 1.44 -15.32 5.09
CA GLY A 52 1.86 -13.95 5.42
C GLY A 52 0.68 -13.05 5.82
N SER A 53 0.96 -12.09 6.72
CA SER A 53 -0.06 -11.17 7.25
C SER A 53 -0.64 -10.20 6.22
N GLY A 54 0.04 -10.03 5.07
CA GLY A 54 -0.41 -9.17 3.97
C GLY A 54 -1.28 -9.89 2.92
N VAL A 55 -1.59 -11.17 3.12
CA VAL A 55 -2.40 -11.95 2.16
C VAL A 55 -3.69 -12.41 2.82
N THR A 56 -4.81 -12.06 2.20
CA THR A 56 -6.14 -12.54 2.57
C THR A 56 -6.80 -13.27 1.42
N ALA A 57 -7.43 -14.42 1.69
CA ALA A 57 -8.21 -15.18 0.74
C ALA A 57 -9.67 -15.23 1.21
N THR A 58 -10.60 -14.85 0.36
CA THR A 58 -12.04 -14.90 0.64
C THR A 58 -12.74 -15.69 -0.44
N ALA A 59 -13.47 -16.72 -0.06
CA ALA A 59 -14.29 -17.51 -0.98
C ALA A 59 -15.67 -16.89 -1.15
N SER A 60 -16.18 -16.88 -2.39
CA SER A 60 -17.55 -16.47 -2.73
C SER A 60 -18.09 -17.38 -3.82
N GLY A 61 -18.98 -18.29 -3.46
CA GLY A 61 -19.51 -19.31 -4.38
C GLY A 61 -18.40 -20.21 -4.91
N ALA A 62 -18.30 -20.35 -6.23
CA ALA A 62 -17.25 -21.12 -6.90
C ALA A 62 -15.95 -20.31 -7.16
N GLY A 63 -15.89 -19.06 -6.71
CA GLY A 63 -14.74 -18.19 -6.87
C GLY A 63 -14.00 -17.90 -5.55
N ALA A 64 -12.75 -17.50 -5.66
CA ALA A 64 -11.98 -16.96 -4.54
C ALA A 64 -11.30 -15.66 -4.96
N THR A 65 -11.34 -14.66 -4.07
CA THR A 65 -10.59 -13.42 -4.23
C THR A 65 -9.37 -13.46 -3.33
N ILE A 66 -8.20 -13.28 -3.92
CA ILE A 66 -6.95 -13.15 -3.19
C ILE A 66 -6.57 -11.68 -3.17
N THR A 67 -6.53 -11.10 -1.99
CA THR A 67 -6.06 -9.73 -1.79
C THR A 67 -4.64 -9.78 -1.24
N ILE A 68 -3.71 -9.20 -1.97
CA ILE A 68 -2.32 -9.04 -1.54
C ILE A 68 -2.12 -7.58 -1.19
N SER A 69 -2.08 -7.30 0.10
CA SER A 69 -1.71 -5.97 0.58
C SER A 69 -0.19 -5.88 0.53
N ALA A 70 0.32 -5.03 -0.34
CA ALA A 70 1.76 -4.75 -0.38
C ALA A 70 2.15 -3.95 0.88
N THR A 71 2.15 -4.63 2.02
CA THR A 71 2.84 -4.13 3.22
C THR A 71 4.31 -4.46 2.99
N GLY A 72 5.09 -3.48 2.55
CA GLY A 72 6.52 -3.64 2.38
C GLY A 72 7.12 -4.26 3.64
N GLY A 73 7.69 -5.45 3.48
CA GLY A 73 8.39 -6.14 4.57
C GLY A 73 9.54 -5.26 5.05
N GLY A 74 9.48 -4.85 6.30
CA GLY A 74 10.52 -4.07 6.97
C GLY A 74 10.12 -2.63 7.26
N GLY A 75 9.50 -2.41 8.41
CA GLY A 75 9.54 -1.19 9.23
C GLY A 75 9.12 0.16 8.65
N GLY A 76 8.86 0.31 7.34
CA GLY A 76 8.52 1.60 6.75
C GLY A 76 7.35 1.53 5.75
N VAL A 77 6.42 2.46 5.84
CA VAL A 77 5.32 2.64 4.87
C VAL A 77 5.56 3.94 4.11
N SER A 78 5.70 3.85 2.79
CA SER A 78 5.76 5.04 1.94
C SER A 78 4.38 5.35 1.36
N THR A 79 3.93 6.56 1.54
CA THR A 79 2.64 7.04 1.02
C THR A 79 2.78 8.44 0.43
N THR A 80 1.84 8.80 -0.43
CA THR A 80 1.74 10.15 -1.02
C THR A 80 0.51 10.86 -0.51
N GLY A 81 0.60 12.20 -0.42
CA GLY A 81 -0.54 13.03 -0.11
C GLY A 81 -0.50 14.34 -0.89
N PHE A 82 -1.64 14.98 -1.01
CA PHE A 82 -1.79 16.28 -1.66
C PHE A 82 -3.00 17.01 -1.10
N GLY A 83 -3.04 18.31 -1.27
CA GLY A 83 -4.17 19.12 -0.88
C GLY A 83 -4.01 20.59 -1.25
N THR A 84 -4.98 21.36 -0.83
CA THR A 84 -5.02 22.82 -0.98
C THR A 84 -5.55 23.47 0.28
N PHE A 85 -5.09 24.69 0.55
CA PHE A 85 -5.65 25.55 1.57
C PHE A 85 -5.49 27.02 1.15
N THR A 86 -6.20 27.93 1.79
CA THR A 86 -5.97 29.36 1.59
C THR A 86 -4.96 29.85 2.62
N ALA A 87 -3.77 30.22 2.14
CA ALA A 87 -2.71 30.73 3.01
C ALA A 87 -3.09 32.07 3.61
N SER A 88 -2.79 32.23 4.90
CA SER A 88 -2.79 33.48 5.64
C SER A 88 -1.55 33.49 6.52
N ALA A 89 -0.74 34.54 6.40
CA ALA A 89 0.56 34.63 7.07
C ALA A 89 0.44 34.32 8.58
N GLY A 90 1.29 33.44 9.08
CA GLY A 90 1.33 33.03 10.48
C GLY A 90 0.20 32.11 10.95
N VAL A 91 -0.77 31.77 10.09
CA VAL A 91 -1.89 30.89 10.47
C VAL A 91 -1.57 29.45 10.13
N GLU A 92 -1.38 28.60 11.15
CA GLU A 92 -1.08 27.19 10.97
C GLU A 92 -2.20 26.44 10.25
N GLN A 93 -1.81 25.55 9.33
CA GLN A 93 -2.69 24.63 8.63
C GLN A 93 -2.21 23.20 8.79
N GLN A 94 -3.04 22.32 9.34
CA GLN A 94 -2.74 20.90 9.37
C GLN A 94 -2.84 20.34 7.95
N ILE A 95 -1.78 19.66 7.50
CA ILE A 95 -1.68 19.11 6.16
C ILE A 95 -1.64 17.59 6.14
N ASP A 96 -1.18 16.98 7.23
CA ASP A 96 -1.12 15.53 7.39
C ASP A 96 -1.09 15.14 8.87
N SER A 97 -1.25 13.84 9.11
CA SER A 97 -1.07 13.25 10.44
C SER A 97 -0.70 11.77 10.34
N PHE A 98 -0.14 11.23 11.42
CA PHE A 98 0.06 9.80 11.59
C PHE A 98 -0.11 9.36 13.05
N PRO A 99 -0.61 8.12 13.29
CA PRO A 99 -0.89 7.64 14.65
C PRO A 99 0.39 7.31 15.41
N ILE A 100 0.50 7.82 16.64
CA ILE A 100 1.65 7.58 17.54
C ILE A 100 1.76 6.11 17.98
N ALA A 101 0.64 5.37 18.03
CA ALA A 101 0.64 3.96 18.40
C ALA A 101 1.25 3.04 17.34
N SER A 102 1.36 3.50 16.10
CA SER A 102 1.80 2.67 14.97
C SER A 102 3.18 3.06 14.45
N TYR A 103 3.57 4.32 14.57
CA TYR A 103 4.78 4.83 13.95
C TYR A 103 5.53 5.74 14.92
N SER A 104 6.85 5.55 15.03
CA SER A 104 7.73 6.35 15.89
C SER A 104 8.33 7.57 15.18
N SER A 105 8.46 7.50 13.86
CA SER A 105 9.01 8.61 13.07
C SER A 105 8.49 8.64 11.65
N ALA A 106 8.68 9.78 10.98
CA ALA A 106 8.33 10.00 9.58
C ALA A 106 9.36 10.90 8.90
N GLU A 107 9.68 10.61 7.65
CA GLU A 107 10.38 11.52 6.76
C GLU A 107 9.44 11.96 5.64
N TYR A 108 9.36 13.25 5.39
CA TYR A 108 8.57 13.85 4.32
C TYR A 108 9.46 14.52 3.29
N THR A 109 9.04 14.47 2.04
CA THR A 109 9.50 15.36 0.97
C THR A 109 8.29 16.12 0.45
N PHE A 110 8.31 17.44 0.60
CA PHE A 110 7.22 18.32 0.19
C PHE A 110 7.52 19.09 -1.10
N MET A 111 6.46 19.36 -1.85
CA MET A 111 6.40 20.40 -2.86
C MET A 111 5.20 21.30 -2.54
N VAL A 112 5.43 22.60 -2.47
CA VAL A 112 4.41 23.62 -2.15
C VAL A 112 4.40 24.67 -3.27
N GLY A 113 3.22 25.16 -3.63
CA GLY A 113 3.04 26.18 -4.64
C GLY A 113 1.97 27.19 -4.26
N VAL A 114 2.31 28.49 -4.37
CA VAL A 114 1.39 29.62 -4.22
C VAL A 114 1.51 30.49 -5.47
N GLY A 115 0.46 30.54 -6.30
CA GLY A 115 0.56 31.21 -7.60
C GLY A 115 1.69 30.64 -8.45
N THR A 116 2.67 31.50 -8.81
CA THR A 116 3.88 31.11 -9.54
C THR A 116 5.02 30.66 -8.62
N TYR A 117 4.93 30.87 -7.32
CA TYR A 117 5.97 30.55 -6.34
C TYR A 117 6.05 29.04 -6.12
N ARG A 118 7.24 28.54 -5.85
CA ARG A 118 7.50 27.13 -5.61
C ARG A 118 8.47 26.96 -4.45
N GLN A 119 8.18 25.95 -3.63
CA GLN A 119 9.08 25.53 -2.56
C GLN A 119 9.13 24.01 -2.50
N SER A 120 10.32 23.48 -2.32
CA SER A 120 10.53 22.05 -2.03
C SER A 120 11.41 21.92 -0.81
N GLN A 121 11.06 21.00 0.10
CA GLN A 121 11.84 20.75 1.30
C GLN A 121 11.55 19.38 1.90
N LYS A 122 12.39 19.01 2.86
CA LYS A 122 12.21 17.80 3.64
C LYS A 122 11.92 18.14 5.11
N LEU A 123 11.20 17.24 5.77
CA LEU A 123 10.94 17.27 7.20
C LEU A 123 11.20 15.89 7.78
N LEU A 124 12.06 15.83 8.80
CA LEU A 124 12.18 14.66 9.65
C LEU A 124 11.39 14.90 10.93
N VAL A 125 10.59 13.91 11.33
CA VAL A 125 9.75 13.97 12.53
C VAL A 125 9.96 12.71 13.36
N MET A 126 10.10 12.85 14.66
CA MET A 126 9.97 11.77 15.65
C MET A 126 9.11 12.24 16.83
N HIS A 127 8.65 11.32 17.65
CA HIS A 127 7.94 11.64 18.89
C HIS A 127 8.29 10.66 20.02
N ASP A 128 8.04 11.07 21.26
CA ASP A 128 8.16 10.26 22.47
C ASP A 128 6.79 9.84 23.07
N GLY A 129 5.72 10.05 22.30
CA GLY A 129 4.33 9.82 22.72
C GLY A 129 3.63 11.06 23.29
N VAL A 130 4.39 12.08 23.71
CA VAL A 130 3.88 13.34 24.29
C VAL A 130 4.30 14.53 23.46
N THR A 131 5.56 14.56 23.01
CA THR A 131 6.17 15.66 22.27
C THR A 131 6.61 15.17 20.89
N ALA A 132 6.36 15.99 19.86
CA ALA A 132 6.94 15.79 18.54
C ALA A 132 8.21 16.65 18.41
N TYR A 133 9.23 16.05 17.82
CA TYR A 133 10.49 16.69 17.47
C TYR A 133 10.58 16.71 15.95
N SER A 134 10.77 17.86 15.36
CA SER A 134 10.84 18.00 13.91
C SER A 134 12.01 18.87 13.47
N GLN A 135 12.58 18.50 12.32
CA GLN A 135 13.65 19.26 11.69
C GLN A 135 13.37 19.43 10.20
N GLU A 136 13.31 20.68 9.77
CA GLU A 136 13.29 21.03 8.35
C GLU A 136 14.70 21.03 7.77
N TYR A 137 14.84 20.56 6.54
CA TYR A 137 16.13 20.56 5.84
C TYR A 137 15.92 20.48 4.31
N ALA A 138 17.01 20.69 3.55
CA ALA A 138 16.99 20.73 2.09
C ALA A 138 15.93 21.70 1.54
N ILE A 139 15.82 22.88 2.14
CA ILE A 139 14.84 23.90 1.76
C ILE A 139 15.30 24.59 0.49
N MET A 140 14.46 24.54 -0.55
CA MET A 140 14.66 25.21 -1.83
C MET A 140 13.39 25.97 -2.19
N TYR A 141 13.50 27.19 -2.66
CA TYR A 141 12.35 28.02 -3.02
C TYR A 141 12.68 29.02 -4.14
N SER A 142 11.62 29.52 -4.78
CA SER A 142 11.70 30.56 -5.80
C SER A 142 10.37 31.33 -5.83
N PRO A 143 10.36 32.68 -5.70
CA PRO A 143 11.47 33.56 -5.38
C PRO A 143 11.78 33.63 -3.88
N GLU A 144 10.85 33.25 -3.00
CA GLU A 144 10.97 33.30 -1.54
C GLU A 144 10.35 32.07 -0.88
N GLN A 145 10.69 31.84 0.38
CA GLN A 145 10.10 30.78 1.20
C GLN A 145 8.60 31.05 1.39
N GLN A 146 7.79 30.01 1.24
CA GLN A 146 6.33 30.14 1.29
C GLN A 146 5.77 29.68 2.62
N VAL A 147 6.31 28.60 3.16
CA VAL A 147 5.87 28.00 4.42
C VAL A 147 7.06 27.51 5.23
N SER A 148 6.95 27.56 6.53
CA SER A 148 7.69 26.71 7.47
C SER A 148 6.84 25.50 7.85
N ILE A 149 7.47 24.41 8.29
CA ILE A 149 6.79 23.16 8.63
C ILE A 149 7.18 22.73 10.03
N ALA A 150 6.20 22.40 10.85
CA ALA A 150 6.40 21.86 12.17
C ALA A 150 5.49 20.68 12.45
N ALA A 151 5.84 19.89 13.46
CA ALA A 151 5.01 18.80 13.94
C ALA A 151 4.69 18.96 15.44
N THR A 152 3.47 18.55 15.81
CA THR A 152 3.03 18.54 17.22
C THR A 152 2.29 17.24 17.51
N VAL A 153 2.37 16.76 18.75
CA VAL A 153 1.49 15.66 19.20
C VAL A 153 0.14 16.25 19.63
N SER A 154 -0.93 15.64 19.16
CA SER A 154 -2.29 15.95 19.59
C SER A 154 -3.07 14.68 19.77
N SER A 155 -3.43 14.37 21.01
CA SER A 155 -4.13 13.14 21.39
C SER A 155 -3.37 11.88 20.96
N THR A 156 -3.85 11.19 19.94
CA THR A 156 -3.30 9.91 19.44
C THR A 156 -2.48 10.05 18.16
N ASN A 157 -2.24 11.28 17.70
CA ASN A 157 -1.58 11.53 16.42
C ASN A 157 -0.45 12.56 16.54
N VAL A 158 0.57 12.40 15.71
CA VAL A 158 1.43 13.50 15.30
C VAL A 158 0.72 14.26 14.20
N LEU A 159 0.61 15.58 14.35
CA LEU A 159 0.06 16.49 13.34
C LEU A 159 1.22 17.22 12.67
N VAL A 160 1.24 17.21 11.34
CA VAL A 160 2.19 17.99 10.53
C VAL A 160 1.47 19.21 9.99
N LYS A 161 2.07 20.37 10.19
CA LYS A 161 1.44 21.67 9.93
C LYS A 161 2.35 22.56 9.10
N PHE A 162 1.73 23.29 8.18
CA PHE A 162 2.35 24.44 7.51
C PHE A 162 2.01 25.73 8.22
N THR A 163 2.99 26.63 8.32
CA THR A 163 2.79 28.01 8.70
C THR A 163 3.24 28.90 7.55
N PRO A 164 2.29 29.58 6.84
CA PRO A 164 2.66 30.48 5.75
C PRO A 164 3.53 31.62 6.25
N GLU A 165 4.58 31.94 5.49
CA GLU A 165 5.49 33.03 5.79
C GLU A 165 4.84 34.41 5.62
N SER A 166 5.50 35.44 6.14
CA SER A 166 5.03 36.84 6.01
C SER A 166 4.93 37.22 4.53
N GLY A 167 3.80 37.81 4.14
CA GLY A 167 3.52 38.18 2.77
C GLY A 167 2.88 37.07 1.92
N ILE A 168 2.89 35.84 2.38
CA ILE A 168 2.27 34.72 1.64
C ILE A 168 0.78 34.65 1.93
N SER A 169 -0.03 34.73 0.86
CA SER A 169 -1.49 34.66 0.93
C SER A 169 -2.08 34.03 -0.34
N GLY A 170 -3.31 33.52 -0.24
CA GLY A 170 -4.04 32.97 -1.36
C GLY A 170 -4.02 31.44 -1.44
N LEU A 171 -4.54 30.91 -2.55
CA LEU A 171 -4.66 29.46 -2.75
C LEU A 171 -3.28 28.81 -2.82
N THR A 172 -3.01 27.96 -1.84
CA THR A 172 -1.78 27.19 -1.72
C THR A 172 -2.10 25.73 -2.07
N THR A 173 -1.28 25.16 -2.94
CA THR A 173 -1.33 23.73 -3.28
C THR A 173 -0.10 23.03 -2.74
N TYR A 174 -0.25 21.78 -2.28
CA TYR A 174 0.89 20.99 -1.82
C TYR A 174 0.78 19.54 -2.24
N ARG A 175 1.93 18.90 -2.32
CA ARG A 175 2.08 17.44 -2.48
C ARG A 175 3.24 16.98 -1.62
N PHE A 176 3.15 15.74 -1.16
CA PHE A 176 4.25 15.12 -0.44
C PHE A 176 4.35 13.62 -0.69
N VAL A 177 5.54 13.12 -0.47
CA VAL A 177 5.80 11.70 -0.20
C VAL A 177 6.24 11.62 1.25
N LYS A 178 5.70 10.67 2.01
CA LYS A 178 6.18 10.37 3.36
C LYS A 178 6.59 8.92 3.49
N THR A 179 7.62 8.68 4.27
CA THR A 179 8.03 7.35 4.73
C THR A 179 7.85 7.31 6.23
N LEU A 180 7.03 6.37 6.72
CA LEU A 180 6.73 6.17 8.13
C LEU A 180 7.58 5.00 8.64
N ILE A 181 8.15 5.12 9.83
CA ILE A 181 8.90 4.07 10.51
C ILE A 181 8.09 3.60 11.71
N GLN A 182 7.84 2.29 11.77
CA GLN A 182 7.11 1.66 12.88
C GLN A 182 7.88 1.82 14.20
N GLY A 183 7.13 1.75 15.31
CA GLY A 183 7.69 1.78 16.65
C GLY A 183 8.67 0.62 16.90
N LEU A 184 9.62 0.86 17.79
CA LEU A 184 10.58 -0.14 18.27
C LEU A 184 9.91 -1.04 19.31
#